data_cf0f771b57243c0cffd31de380906f79
#
_entry.id   cf0f771b57243c0cffd31de380906f79
#
_cell.length_a   1.000
_cell.length_b   1.000
_cell.length_c   1.000
_cell.angle_alpha   90.00
_cell.angle_beta   90.00
_cell.angle_gamma   90.00
#
_symmetry.space_group_name_H-M   'P 1'
#
loop_
_entity.id
_entity.type
_entity.pdbx_description
1 polymer ?
#
loop_
_entity_poly.entity_id
_entity_poly.type
_entity_poly.pdbx_seq_one_letter_code
_entity_poly.pdbx_strand_id
1 'polypeptide(L)'
;SEAAAIATPTATVTEDSGATGDSSDDGDDGEDSHATRHLLESVALEHYADKLRAAVEHSSQAIEDYGAKHREARGMGATVTAALVMDGQAFVANVGDSRTYLLRDGKIERLTRDHSLVERLVEAGQITPDEVYDHPSRNLIYRSLGAGHAAPEVDIFVEKLRPGDTLLLCSDGLWEMVRDPQLQQIITEHDDLKKACERLISAANDNGGEDNITAVLVRCLEA
;
A
#
# COMPACT_ATOMS: atom_id res chain seq x y z
N SER A 1 -17.56 17.53 -10.63
CA SER A 1 -16.55 16.46 -10.60
C SER A 1 -17.20 15.17 -10.15
N GLU A 2 -17.18 14.18 -11.03
CA GLU A 2 -17.80 12.88 -10.81
C GLU A 2 -16.77 11.98 -10.12
N ALA A 3 -17.06 11.53 -8.89
CA ALA A 3 -16.24 10.58 -8.18
C ALA A 3 -16.37 9.20 -8.86
N ALA A 4 -15.29 8.70 -9.44
CA ALA A 4 -15.24 7.34 -9.98
C ALA A 4 -15.14 6.32 -8.83
N ALA A 5 -16.25 5.63 -8.55
CA ALA A 5 -16.23 4.47 -7.67
C ALA A 5 -15.69 3.26 -8.44
N ILE A 6 -14.50 2.81 -8.08
CA ILE A 6 -13.94 1.58 -8.64
C ILE A 6 -14.49 0.39 -7.85
N ALA A 7 -15.16 -0.51 -8.57
CA ALA A 7 -15.74 -1.73 -8.03
C ALA A 7 -14.64 -2.69 -7.56
N THR A 8 -14.81 -3.24 -6.36
CA THR A 8 -13.94 -4.23 -5.75
C THR A 8 -14.11 -5.59 -6.44
N PRO A 9 -13.08 -6.25 -6.95
CA PRO A 9 -13.18 -7.66 -7.32
C PRO A 9 -13.21 -8.53 -6.05
N THR A 10 -14.26 -9.31 -5.89
CA THR A 10 -14.35 -10.36 -4.86
C THR A 10 -13.51 -11.54 -5.34
N ALA A 11 -12.37 -11.79 -4.70
CA ALA A 11 -11.58 -12.99 -4.94
C ALA A 11 -12.19 -14.17 -4.16
N THR A 12 -12.65 -15.19 -4.89
CA THR A 12 -13.11 -16.47 -4.30
C THR A 12 -11.91 -17.42 -4.26
N VAL A 13 -11.51 -17.85 -3.08
CA VAL A 13 -10.50 -18.90 -2.91
C VAL A 13 -11.22 -20.24 -2.98
N THR A 14 -10.84 -21.10 -3.94
CA THR A 14 -11.25 -22.50 -4.00
C THR A 14 -10.21 -23.35 -3.28
N GLU A 15 -10.63 -24.02 -2.20
CA GLU A 15 -9.82 -25.05 -1.54
C GLU A 15 -9.90 -26.36 -2.35
N ASP A 16 -8.73 -26.93 -2.64
CA ASP A 16 -8.62 -28.30 -3.18
C ASP A 16 -8.22 -29.24 -2.05
N SER A 17 -9.12 -30.16 -1.71
CA SER A 17 -8.94 -31.16 -0.67
C SER A 17 -8.51 -32.48 -1.29
N GLY A 18 -7.31 -32.97 -0.97
CA GLY A 18 -6.83 -34.25 -1.48
C GLY A 18 -5.87 -35.01 -0.57
N ALA A 19 -6.46 -36.03 0.09
CA ALA A 19 -5.92 -37.36 0.38
C ALA A 19 -4.85 -37.61 1.46
N THR A 20 -5.30 -38.37 2.41
CA THR A 20 -4.67 -39.17 3.46
C THR A 20 -3.58 -40.13 2.98
N GLY A 21 -2.49 -40.22 3.74
CA GLY A 21 -1.50 -41.30 3.67
C GLY A 21 -0.77 -41.45 4.99
N ASP A 22 -1.15 -42.46 5.75
CA ASP A 22 -0.54 -42.95 7.00
C ASP A 22 0.78 -43.66 6.69
N SER A 23 1.88 -43.29 7.32
CA SER A 23 3.00 -44.19 7.67
C SER A 23 3.89 -43.55 8.72
N SER A 24 3.89 -44.20 9.87
CA SER A 24 4.80 -44.03 10.99
C SER A 24 6.26 -44.34 10.59
N ASP A 25 7.17 -43.39 10.85
CA ASP A 25 8.57 -43.69 11.10
C ASP A 25 9.15 -42.65 12.07
N ASP A 26 9.57 -43.11 13.27
CA ASP A 26 10.18 -42.32 14.31
C ASP A 26 11.67 -42.10 13.97
N GLY A 27 12.02 -40.91 13.48
CA GLY A 27 13.39 -40.46 13.25
C GLY A 27 13.55 -39.00 13.59
N ASP A 28 14.53 -38.72 14.42
CA ASP A 28 14.99 -37.41 14.92
C ASP A 28 15.40 -36.44 13.78
N ASP A 29 14.41 -35.85 13.08
CA ASP A 29 14.60 -34.90 11.99
C ASP A 29 14.02 -33.50 12.29
N GLY A 30 13.83 -33.14 13.56
CA GLY A 30 13.11 -31.93 13.97
C GLY A 30 13.80 -30.61 13.61
N GLU A 31 15.10 -30.51 13.70
CA GLU A 31 15.85 -29.25 13.51
C GLU A 31 16.05 -28.91 12.03
N ASP A 32 16.28 -29.89 11.17
CA ASP A 32 16.52 -29.67 9.73
C ASP A 32 15.24 -29.27 8.99
N SER A 33 14.08 -29.75 9.45
CA SER A 33 12.77 -29.42 8.86
C SER A 33 12.34 -27.99 9.14
N HIS A 34 12.66 -27.43 10.30
CA HIS A 34 12.37 -26.03 10.64
C HIS A 34 13.26 -25.06 9.84
N ALA A 35 14.55 -25.33 9.71
CA ALA A 35 15.47 -24.52 8.92
C ALA A 35 15.07 -24.50 7.44
N THR A 36 14.70 -25.66 6.89
CA THR A 36 14.26 -25.78 5.49
C THR A 36 12.94 -25.03 5.25
N ARG A 37 11.97 -25.10 6.19
CA ARG A 37 10.70 -24.37 6.10
C ARG A 37 10.93 -22.86 6.12
N HIS A 38 11.73 -22.34 7.04
CA HIS A 38 12.08 -20.92 7.10
C HIS A 38 12.78 -20.43 5.82
N LEU A 39 13.64 -21.25 5.24
CA LEU A 39 14.30 -20.91 3.98
C LEU A 39 13.30 -20.84 2.82
N LEU A 40 12.38 -21.80 2.72
CA LEU A 40 11.34 -21.80 1.68
C LEU A 40 10.37 -20.63 1.84
N GLU A 41 9.97 -20.29 3.07
CA GLU A 41 9.17 -19.11 3.36
C GLU A 41 9.90 -17.83 2.94
N SER A 42 11.18 -17.67 3.29
CA SER A 42 11.98 -16.52 2.90
C SER A 42 12.09 -16.36 1.38
N VAL A 43 12.34 -17.45 0.65
CA VAL A 43 12.40 -17.45 -0.82
C VAL A 43 11.06 -17.09 -1.45
N ALA A 44 9.95 -17.58 -0.88
CA ALA A 44 8.62 -17.23 -1.36
C ALA A 44 8.30 -15.74 -1.16
N LEU A 45 8.71 -15.18 -0.01
CA LEU A 45 8.53 -13.76 0.30
C LEU A 45 9.30 -12.85 -0.66
N GLU A 46 10.57 -13.17 -0.92
CA GLU A 46 11.40 -12.44 -1.90
C GLU A 46 10.75 -12.50 -3.29
N HIS A 47 10.23 -13.65 -3.69
CA HIS A 47 9.56 -13.81 -4.97
C HIS A 47 8.33 -12.92 -5.15
N TYR A 48 7.46 -12.77 -4.12
CA TYR A 48 6.31 -11.87 -4.20
C TYR A 48 6.73 -10.40 -4.24
N ALA A 49 7.72 -10.02 -3.43
CA ALA A 49 8.27 -8.68 -3.42
C ALA A 49 8.86 -8.30 -4.79
N ASP A 50 9.64 -9.19 -5.40
CA ASP A 50 10.25 -8.96 -6.71
C ASP A 50 9.21 -8.89 -7.83
N LYS A 51 8.18 -9.75 -7.79
CA LYS A 51 7.07 -9.67 -8.77
C LYS A 51 6.31 -8.36 -8.66
N LEU A 52 6.03 -7.90 -7.44
CA LEU A 52 5.33 -6.63 -7.24
C LEU A 52 6.18 -5.46 -7.71
N ARG A 53 7.48 -5.46 -7.39
CA ARG A 53 8.44 -4.46 -7.89
C ARG A 53 8.46 -4.42 -9.42
N ALA A 54 8.66 -5.57 -10.06
CA ALA A 54 8.70 -5.69 -11.51
C ALA A 54 7.40 -5.22 -12.19
N ALA A 55 6.24 -5.47 -11.57
CA ALA A 55 4.96 -4.98 -12.07
C ALA A 55 4.87 -3.45 -12.04
N VAL A 56 5.35 -2.81 -10.97
CA VAL A 56 5.39 -1.34 -10.86
C VAL A 56 6.38 -0.73 -11.86
N GLU A 57 7.57 -1.32 -12.00
CA GLU A 57 8.58 -0.89 -13.00
C GLU A 57 8.03 -1.01 -14.42
N HIS A 58 7.36 -2.13 -14.73
CA HIS A 58 6.72 -2.31 -16.03
C HIS A 58 5.60 -1.28 -16.30
N SER A 59 4.84 -0.93 -15.27
CA SER A 59 3.81 0.11 -15.36
C SER A 59 4.43 1.49 -15.64
N SER A 60 5.56 1.81 -15.00
CA SER A 60 6.31 3.04 -15.29
C SER A 60 6.77 3.11 -16.74
N GLN A 61 7.35 2.01 -17.26
CA GLN A 61 7.77 1.93 -18.66
C GLN A 61 6.60 2.10 -19.63
N ALA A 62 5.43 1.53 -19.33
CA ALA A 62 4.23 1.69 -20.15
C ALA A 62 3.76 3.15 -20.21
N ILE A 63 3.84 3.89 -19.08
CA ILE A 63 3.53 5.32 -19.01
C ILE A 63 4.52 6.14 -19.88
N GLU A 64 5.82 5.87 -19.76
CA GLU A 64 6.85 6.52 -20.58
C GLU A 64 6.64 6.27 -22.07
N ASP A 65 6.41 5.01 -22.44
CA ASP A 65 6.17 4.61 -23.83
C ASP A 65 4.94 5.29 -24.42
N TYR A 66 3.88 5.45 -23.60
CA TYR A 66 2.69 6.18 -24.02
C TYR A 66 2.98 7.67 -24.23
N GLY A 67 3.62 8.32 -23.27
CA GLY A 67 4.01 9.74 -23.36
C GLY A 67 4.97 10.04 -24.52
N ALA A 68 5.84 9.08 -24.89
CA ALA A 68 6.72 9.20 -26.05
C ALA A 68 5.95 9.16 -27.40
N LYS A 69 4.84 8.39 -27.45
CA LYS A 69 4.00 8.23 -28.66
C LYS A 69 2.90 9.29 -28.78
N HIS A 70 2.49 9.88 -27.66
CA HIS A 70 1.37 10.83 -27.55
C HIS A 70 1.87 12.18 -27.06
N ARG A 71 1.93 13.16 -27.97
CA ARG A 71 2.51 14.47 -27.66
C ARG A 71 1.79 15.21 -26.53
N GLU A 72 0.48 15.03 -26.43
CA GLU A 72 -0.40 15.59 -25.39
C GLU A 72 -0.16 14.97 -24.00
N ALA A 73 0.39 13.76 -23.95
CA ALA A 73 0.73 13.03 -22.73
C ALA A 73 2.22 13.09 -22.35
N ARG A 74 3.00 13.92 -23.06
CA ARG A 74 4.44 14.03 -22.80
C ARG A 74 4.71 14.55 -21.40
N GLY A 75 5.52 13.82 -20.63
CA GLY A 75 5.88 14.17 -19.26
C GLY A 75 4.78 13.83 -18.25
N MET A 76 3.78 13.01 -18.65
CA MET A 76 2.83 12.48 -17.69
C MET A 76 3.54 11.61 -16.67
N GLY A 77 3.06 11.64 -15.44
CA GLY A 77 3.54 10.81 -14.35
C GLY A 77 2.40 10.45 -13.41
N ALA A 78 2.64 9.46 -12.57
CA ALA A 78 1.69 9.05 -11.54
C ALA A 78 2.42 8.57 -10.29
N THR A 79 1.78 8.65 -9.15
CA THR A 79 2.17 7.92 -7.94
C THR A 79 1.51 6.54 -7.93
N VAL A 80 2.03 5.63 -7.14
CA VAL A 80 1.40 4.34 -6.86
C VAL A 80 1.69 3.92 -5.43
N THR A 81 0.65 3.47 -4.75
CA THR A 81 0.75 2.61 -3.58
C THR A 81 -0.11 1.38 -3.85
N ALA A 82 0.47 0.20 -3.70
CA ALA A 82 -0.18 -1.07 -4.03
C ALA A 82 0.13 -2.13 -2.97
N ALA A 83 -0.84 -2.96 -2.63
CA ALA A 83 -0.67 -4.05 -1.69
C ALA A 83 -1.04 -5.40 -2.34
N LEU A 84 -0.13 -6.36 -2.25
CA LEU A 84 -0.36 -7.76 -2.55
C LEU A 84 -0.45 -8.52 -1.23
N VAL A 85 -1.59 -9.15 -0.95
CA VAL A 85 -1.79 -9.95 0.26
C VAL A 85 -1.71 -11.43 -0.10
N MET A 86 -0.70 -12.10 0.44
CA MET A 86 -0.44 -13.54 0.22
C MET A 86 0.09 -14.16 1.50
N ASP A 87 -0.36 -15.36 1.80
CA ASP A 87 0.14 -16.19 2.92
C ASP A 87 0.18 -15.44 4.28
N GLY A 88 -0.85 -14.62 4.56
CA GLY A 88 -0.94 -13.84 5.80
C GLY A 88 0.03 -12.66 5.87
N GLN A 89 0.59 -12.22 4.74
CA GLN A 89 1.46 -11.07 4.67
C GLN A 89 0.97 -10.07 3.62
N ALA A 90 1.22 -8.78 3.86
CA ALA A 90 1.04 -7.71 2.92
C ALA A 90 2.41 -7.28 2.37
N PHE A 91 2.56 -7.33 1.06
CA PHE A 91 3.67 -6.74 0.32
C PHE A 91 3.17 -5.41 -0.23
N VAL A 92 3.73 -4.31 0.24
CA VAL A 92 3.31 -2.97 -0.15
C VAL A 92 4.39 -2.33 -1.02
N ALA A 93 4.05 -1.99 -2.26
CA ALA A 93 4.91 -1.22 -3.15
C ALA A 93 4.51 0.25 -3.12
N ASN A 94 5.50 1.15 -3.08
CA ASN A 94 5.27 2.59 -3.10
C ASN A 94 6.23 3.32 -4.03
N VAL A 95 5.68 4.24 -4.84
CA VAL A 95 6.41 5.26 -5.60
C VAL A 95 5.58 6.54 -5.57
N GLY A 96 6.11 7.59 -4.95
CA GLY A 96 5.43 8.87 -4.75
C GLY A 96 5.03 9.10 -3.30
N ASP A 97 3.97 9.84 -3.08
CA ASP A 97 3.45 10.32 -1.79
C ASP A 97 2.03 9.80 -1.46
N SER A 98 1.51 8.90 -2.28
CA SER A 98 0.37 8.08 -1.87
C SER A 98 0.79 7.17 -0.72
N ARG A 99 -0.10 6.92 0.23
CA ARG A 99 0.25 6.22 1.48
C ARG A 99 -0.53 4.93 1.67
N THR A 100 0.14 3.97 2.32
CA THR A 100 -0.52 2.80 2.92
C THR A 100 -0.33 2.82 4.43
N TYR A 101 -1.43 2.65 5.13
CA TYR A 101 -1.48 2.55 6.59
C TYR A 101 -1.96 1.18 7.02
N LEU A 102 -1.51 0.73 8.19
CA LEU A 102 -2.03 -0.40 8.94
C LEU A 102 -2.82 0.10 10.16
N LEU A 103 -4.05 -0.32 10.29
CA LEU A 103 -4.82 -0.20 11.53
C LEU A 103 -4.82 -1.56 12.24
N ARG A 104 -4.21 -1.61 13.42
CA ARG A 104 -4.08 -2.80 14.28
C ARG A 104 -4.38 -2.42 15.73
N ASP A 105 -5.23 -3.18 16.41
CA ASP A 105 -5.59 -2.95 17.82
C ASP A 105 -6.04 -1.49 18.09
N GLY A 106 -6.79 -0.90 17.14
CA GLY A 106 -7.28 0.46 17.22
C GLY A 106 -6.22 1.56 17.03
N LYS A 107 -5.00 1.20 16.63
CA LYS A 107 -3.90 2.16 16.33
C LYS A 107 -3.59 2.16 14.85
N ILE A 108 -3.39 3.35 14.31
CA ILE A 108 -2.96 3.53 12.91
C ILE A 108 -1.44 3.73 12.85
N GLU A 109 -0.80 3.09 11.88
CA GLU A 109 0.62 3.22 11.59
C GLU A 109 0.82 3.35 10.09
N ARG A 110 1.61 4.32 9.65
CA ARG A 110 1.99 4.49 8.25
C ARG A 110 3.06 3.48 7.89
N LEU A 111 2.77 2.60 6.92
CA LEU A 111 3.73 1.60 6.43
C LEU A 111 4.67 2.17 5.36
N THR A 112 4.17 3.11 4.54
CA THR A 112 4.94 3.68 3.43
C THR A 112 5.68 4.95 3.84
N ARG A 113 6.72 5.27 3.06
CA ARG A 113 7.49 6.50 3.17
C ARG A 113 7.27 7.35 1.92
N ASP A 114 7.00 8.63 2.09
CA ASP A 114 6.72 9.51 0.97
C ASP A 114 8.01 9.85 0.21
N HIS A 115 7.94 9.82 -1.10
CA HIS A 115 9.02 10.30 -1.96
C HIS A 115 8.87 11.81 -2.23
N SER A 116 8.79 12.59 -1.16
CA SER A 116 8.58 14.04 -1.18
C SER A 116 9.73 14.81 -0.53
N LEU A 117 9.85 16.09 -0.90
CA LEU A 117 10.83 16.99 -0.28
C LEU A 117 10.57 17.12 1.21
N VAL A 118 9.31 17.28 1.61
CA VAL A 118 8.95 17.50 3.03
C VAL A 118 9.27 16.29 3.90
N GLU A 119 9.10 15.05 3.39
CA GLU A 119 9.52 13.85 4.11
C GLU A 119 11.03 13.85 4.37
N ARG A 120 11.85 14.24 3.39
CA ARG A 120 13.30 14.39 3.59
C ARG A 120 13.67 15.46 4.61
N LEU A 121 12.90 16.55 4.67
CA LEU A 121 13.11 17.60 5.68
C LEU A 121 12.79 17.10 7.09
N VAL A 122 11.73 16.29 7.25
CA VAL A 122 11.39 15.62 8.52
C VAL A 122 12.51 14.70 8.96
N GLU A 123 13.01 13.84 8.05
CA GLU A 123 14.11 12.91 8.34
C GLU A 123 15.41 13.60 8.72
N ALA A 124 15.68 14.75 8.10
CA ALA A 124 16.83 15.60 8.44
C ALA A 124 16.61 16.40 9.72
N GLY A 125 15.45 16.30 10.38
CA GLY A 125 15.09 17.07 11.57
C GLY A 125 14.96 18.57 11.32
N GLN A 126 14.73 18.97 10.07
CA GLN A 126 14.60 20.39 9.68
C GLN A 126 13.18 20.92 9.87
N ILE A 127 12.18 20.05 9.76
CA ILE A 127 10.78 20.33 10.10
C ILE A 127 10.21 19.16 10.91
N THR A 128 9.14 19.43 11.65
CA THR A 128 8.37 18.40 12.36
C THR A 128 7.38 17.69 11.43
N PRO A 129 6.88 16.48 11.78
CA PRO A 129 5.83 15.82 11.02
C PRO A 129 4.55 16.66 10.84
N ASP A 130 4.21 17.50 11.80
CA ASP A 130 3.03 18.37 11.71
C ASP A 130 3.23 19.54 10.72
N GLU A 131 4.46 20.03 10.58
CA GLU A 131 4.77 21.12 9.65
C GLU A 131 4.71 20.68 8.18
N VAL A 132 4.70 19.36 7.88
CA VAL A 132 4.56 18.83 6.53
C VAL A 132 3.30 19.35 5.85
N TYR A 133 2.20 19.41 6.56
CA TYR A 133 0.88 19.73 6.03
C TYR A 133 0.73 21.20 5.58
N ASP A 134 1.44 22.10 6.22
CA ASP A 134 1.39 23.55 5.95
C ASP A 134 2.62 24.04 5.16
N HIS A 135 3.53 23.12 4.78
CA HIS A 135 4.76 23.48 4.08
C HIS A 135 4.48 23.90 2.64
N PRO A 136 5.05 25.01 2.14
CA PRO A 136 4.79 25.53 0.77
C PRO A 136 5.22 24.54 -0.34
N SER A 137 6.12 23.61 -0.03
CA SER A 137 6.63 22.61 -0.97
C SER A 137 6.09 21.20 -0.68
N ARG A 138 4.95 21.07 0.02
CA ARG A 138 4.39 19.75 0.38
C ARG A 138 4.12 18.85 -0.83
N ASN A 139 3.73 19.45 -1.97
CA ASN A 139 3.41 18.72 -3.20
C ASN A 139 4.64 18.41 -4.08
N LEU A 140 5.87 18.69 -3.60
CA LEU A 140 7.08 18.40 -4.36
C LEU A 140 7.54 16.97 -4.12
N ILE A 141 7.21 16.09 -5.06
CA ILE A 141 7.70 14.70 -5.11
C ILE A 141 8.96 14.60 -5.98
N TYR A 142 9.87 13.71 -5.61
CA TYR A 142 11.11 13.46 -6.37
C TYR A 142 11.13 12.09 -7.06
N ARG A 143 10.09 11.25 -6.84
CA ARG A 143 9.87 9.98 -7.54
C ARG A 143 8.41 9.88 -7.97
N SER A 144 8.21 9.49 -9.21
CA SER A 144 6.90 9.13 -9.79
C SER A 144 7.11 8.16 -10.94
N LEU A 145 6.06 7.43 -11.31
CA LEU A 145 6.05 6.60 -12.50
C LEU A 145 6.06 7.50 -13.74
N GLY A 146 6.76 7.10 -14.79
CA GLY A 146 6.77 7.80 -16.07
C GLY A 146 7.56 9.11 -16.11
N ALA A 147 8.17 9.56 -15.02
CA ALA A 147 8.84 10.87 -14.92
C ALA A 147 10.34 10.82 -15.20
N GLY A 148 10.86 9.88 -15.96
CA GLY A 148 12.29 9.81 -16.24
C GLY A 148 12.64 8.73 -17.26
N HIS A 149 13.93 8.68 -17.66
CA HIS A 149 14.45 7.67 -18.56
C HIS A 149 15.02 6.43 -17.85
N ALA A 150 14.81 6.31 -16.56
CA ALA A 150 15.21 5.17 -15.75
C ALA A 150 14.01 4.61 -14.98
N ALA A 151 13.98 3.29 -14.80
CA ALA A 151 12.99 2.65 -13.95
C ALA A 151 13.00 3.30 -12.54
N PRO A 152 11.84 3.65 -11.97
CA PRO A 152 11.79 4.24 -10.65
C PRO A 152 12.28 3.22 -9.62
N GLU A 153 13.01 3.69 -8.63
CA GLU A 153 13.30 2.88 -7.44
C GLU A 153 11.99 2.67 -6.67
N VAL A 154 11.54 1.42 -6.61
CA VAL A 154 10.28 1.01 -5.95
C VAL A 154 10.59 0.58 -4.53
N ASP A 155 10.02 1.26 -3.55
CA ASP A 155 10.11 0.81 -2.16
C ASP A 155 9.12 -0.34 -1.95
N ILE A 156 9.60 -1.41 -1.30
CA ILE A 156 8.78 -2.57 -0.91
C ILE A 156 8.83 -2.70 0.61
N PHE A 157 7.65 -2.73 1.22
CA PHE A 157 7.45 -2.98 2.65
C PHE A 157 6.72 -4.32 2.79
N VAL A 158 7.12 -5.12 3.78
CA VAL A 158 6.47 -6.41 4.06
C VAL A 158 5.97 -6.39 5.50
N GLU A 159 4.69 -6.61 5.67
CA GLU A 159 4.04 -6.62 6.98
C GLU A 159 3.26 -7.92 7.19
N LYS A 160 3.48 -8.59 8.34
CA LYS A 160 2.73 -9.77 8.72
C LYS A 160 1.35 -9.34 9.24
N LEU A 161 0.30 -9.79 8.55
CA LEU A 161 -1.08 -9.47 8.91
C LEU A 161 -1.64 -10.43 9.96
N ARG A 162 -2.60 -9.93 10.73
CA ARG A 162 -3.37 -10.66 11.74
C ARG A 162 -4.86 -10.49 11.45
N PRO A 163 -5.70 -11.44 11.85
CA PRO A 163 -7.15 -11.23 11.85
C PRO A 163 -7.53 -9.92 12.57
N GLY A 164 -8.42 -9.15 11.96
CA GLY A 164 -8.82 -7.83 12.45
C GLY A 164 -7.99 -6.66 11.93
N ASP A 165 -6.79 -6.89 11.39
CA ASP A 165 -6.00 -5.82 10.76
C ASP A 165 -6.75 -5.20 9.57
N THR A 166 -6.61 -3.89 9.43
CA THR A 166 -7.17 -3.18 8.29
C THR A 166 -6.08 -2.35 7.62
N LEU A 167 -5.88 -2.53 6.31
CA LEU A 167 -5.03 -1.68 5.50
C LEU A 167 -5.87 -0.55 4.91
N LEU A 168 -5.34 0.68 4.94
CA LEU A 168 -5.84 1.82 4.18
C LEU A 168 -4.78 2.21 3.15
N LEU A 169 -5.15 2.20 1.88
CA LEU A 169 -4.35 2.77 0.80
C LEU A 169 -5.05 4.05 0.33
N CYS A 170 -4.30 5.15 0.19
CA CYS A 170 -4.92 6.43 -0.14
C CYS A 170 -3.99 7.36 -0.94
N SER A 171 -4.61 8.29 -1.68
CA SER A 171 -3.92 9.42 -2.30
C SER A 171 -3.66 10.54 -1.29
N ASP A 172 -2.81 11.50 -1.68
CA ASP A 172 -2.50 12.72 -0.94
C ASP A 172 -3.76 13.55 -0.62
N GLY A 173 -4.71 13.66 -1.53
CA GLY A 173 -5.98 14.35 -1.30
C GLY A 173 -6.79 13.81 -0.10
N LEU A 174 -6.50 12.57 0.38
CA LEU A 174 -7.09 12.09 1.63
C LEU A 174 -6.23 12.49 2.84
N TRP A 175 -4.96 12.09 2.89
CA TRP A 175 -4.13 12.23 4.09
C TRP A 175 -3.70 13.68 4.37
N GLU A 176 -3.64 14.53 3.36
CA GLU A 176 -3.44 15.97 3.57
C GLU A 176 -4.63 16.65 4.27
N MET A 177 -5.84 16.22 3.93
CA MET A 177 -7.08 16.79 4.48
C MET A 177 -7.51 16.14 5.79
N VAL A 178 -7.19 14.85 5.99
CA VAL A 178 -7.62 14.06 7.16
C VAL A 178 -6.38 13.51 7.86
N ARG A 179 -6.04 14.07 9.02
CA ARG A 179 -4.86 13.70 9.82
C ARG A 179 -4.98 12.27 10.37
N ASP A 180 -3.85 11.63 10.64
CA ASP A 180 -3.77 10.25 11.13
C ASP A 180 -4.72 9.94 12.31
N PRO A 181 -4.87 10.78 13.35
CA PRO A 181 -5.82 10.51 14.43
C PRO A 181 -7.28 10.47 13.96
N GLN A 182 -7.64 11.29 12.97
CA GLN A 182 -8.99 11.33 12.42
C GLN A 182 -9.22 10.14 11.46
N LEU A 183 -8.22 9.75 10.66
CA LEU A 183 -8.24 8.51 9.86
C LEU A 183 -8.51 7.31 10.78
N GLN A 184 -7.73 7.18 11.85
CA GLN A 184 -7.88 6.13 12.87
C GLN A 184 -9.29 6.10 13.44
N GLN A 185 -9.80 7.23 13.89
CA GLN A 185 -11.13 7.35 14.48
C GLN A 185 -12.21 6.87 13.51
N ILE A 186 -12.20 7.39 12.27
CA ILE A 186 -13.22 7.06 11.27
C ILE A 186 -13.21 5.56 10.96
N ILE A 187 -12.03 4.95 10.77
CA ILE A 187 -11.94 3.52 10.45
C ILE A 187 -12.36 2.65 11.63
N THR A 188 -12.05 3.06 12.86
CA THR A 188 -12.40 2.31 14.09
C THR A 188 -13.90 2.40 14.40
N GLU A 189 -14.55 3.53 14.12
CA GLU A 189 -15.98 3.74 14.41
C GLU A 189 -16.90 3.02 13.43
N HIS A 190 -16.39 2.51 12.28
CA HIS A 190 -17.20 1.91 11.23
C HIS A 190 -16.78 0.48 10.93
N ASP A 191 -17.59 -0.50 11.33
CA ASP A 191 -17.37 -1.91 10.98
C ASP A 191 -17.54 -2.18 9.48
N ASP A 192 -18.46 -1.47 8.84
CA ASP A 192 -18.70 -1.52 7.40
C ASP A 192 -17.64 -0.67 6.67
N LEU A 193 -16.72 -1.35 5.96
CA LEU A 193 -15.62 -0.69 5.23
C LEU A 193 -16.09 0.28 4.15
N LYS A 194 -17.26 0.00 3.53
CA LYS A 194 -17.84 0.91 2.55
C LYS A 194 -18.23 2.24 3.21
N LYS A 195 -18.91 2.17 4.35
CA LYS A 195 -19.28 3.37 5.13
C LYS A 195 -18.04 4.11 5.64
N ALA A 196 -17.00 3.38 6.06
CA ALA A 196 -15.74 3.97 6.45
C ALA A 196 -15.11 4.75 5.27
N CYS A 197 -15.04 4.18 4.07
CA CYS A 197 -14.55 4.87 2.87
C CYS A 197 -15.39 6.12 2.55
N GLU A 198 -16.71 5.99 2.54
CA GLU A 198 -17.63 7.13 2.29
C GLU A 198 -17.40 8.26 3.31
N ARG A 199 -17.17 7.91 4.59
CA ARG A 199 -16.93 8.90 5.64
C ARG A 199 -15.54 9.53 5.53
N LEU A 200 -14.51 8.77 5.13
CA LEU A 200 -13.16 9.29 4.84
C LEU A 200 -13.21 10.33 3.71
N ILE A 201 -13.84 10.00 2.59
CA ILE A 201 -14.02 10.90 1.45
C ILE A 201 -14.80 12.17 1.86
N SER A 202 -15.91 11.99 2.61
CA SER A 202 -16.70 13.13 3.11
C SER A 202 -15.85 14.04 4.00
N ALA A 203 -15.09 13.46 4.95
CA ALA A 203 -14.25 14.23 5.86
C ALA A 203 -13.18 15.04 5.11
N ALA A 204 -12.56 14.45 4.09
CA ALA A 204 -11.58 15.17 3.27
C ALA A 204 -12.23 16.33 2.49
N ASN A 205 -13.41 16.11 1.91
CA ASN A 205 -14.16 17.18 1.22
C ASN A 205 -14.60 18.30 2.19
N ASP A 206 -15.05 17.94 3.40
CA ASP A 206 -15.47 18.89 4.44
C ASP A 206 -14.29 19.76 4.90
N ASN A 207 -13.07 19.22 4.87
CA ASN A 207 -11.83 19.89 5.23
C ASN A 207 -11.17 20.70 4.09
N GLY A 208 -11.83 20.79 2.94
CA GLY A 208 -11.39 21.61 1.80
C GLY A 208 -11.44 20.91 0.45
N GLY A 209 -11.15 19.61 0.38
CA GLY A 209 -11.21 18.83 -0.86
C GLY A 209 -10.32 19.42 -1.95
N GLU A 210 -9.08 19.73 -1.62
CA GLU A 210 -8.15 20.47 -2.49
C GLU A 210 -7.72 19.66 -3.72
N ASP A 211 -7.79 18.31 -3.65
CA ASP A 211 -7.38 17.40 -4.73
C ASP A 211 -8.33 16.22 -4.86
N ASN A 212 -8.06 15.33 -5.82
CA ASN A 212 -8.77 14.07 -6.00
C ASN A 212 -8.52 13.13 -4.83
N ILE A 213 -9.59 12.59 -4.24
CA ILE A 213 -9.53 11.78 -3.04
C ILE A 213 -9.79 10.32 -3.38
N THR A 214 -8.84 9.46 -3.05
CA THR A 214 -8.98 8.01 -3.18
C THR A 214 -8.73 7.33 -1.84
N ALA A 215 -9.60 6.39 -1.48
CA ALA A 215 -9.44 5.52 -0.31
C ALA A 215 -9.80 4.07 -0.66
N VAL A 216 -8.94 3.13 -0.29
CA VAL A 216 -9.18 1.69 -0.39
C VAL A 216 -8.94 1.07 0.98
N LEU A 217 -9.94 0.40 1.53
CA LEU A 217 -9.84 -0.33 2.81
C LEU A 217 -9.90 -1.83 2.57
N VAL A 218 -8.97 -2.56 3.17
CA VAL A 218 -8.90 -4.04 3.13
C VAL A 218 -8.79 -4.54 4.56
N ARG A 219 -9.72 -5.39 5.00
CA ARG A 219 -9.70 -5.99 6.34
C ARG A 219 -9.38 -7.48 6.26
N CYS A 220 -8.42 -7.92 7.08
CA CYS A 220 -8.13 -9.32 7.27
C CYS A 220 -9.23 -9.95 8.13
N LEU A 221 -9.89 -10.97 7.59
CA LEU A 221 -10.89 -11.75 8.32
C LEU A 221 -10.22 -13.00 8.92
N GLU A 222 -10.85 -13.56 9.94
CA GLU A 222 -10.50 -14.91 10.41
C GLU A 222 -10.80 -15.93 9.29
N ALA A 223 -9.88 -16.88 9.09
CA ALA A 223 -10.03 -17.95 8.11
C ALA A 223 -10.99 -19.02 8.62
#